data_7c52cfad952a8e31c3a398ea7dcc4408
#
_entry.id   7c52cfad952a8e31c3a398ea7dcc4408
#
_cell.length_a   1.000
_cell.length_b   1.000
_cell.length_c   1.000
_cell.angle_alpha   90.00
_cell.angle_beta   90.00
_cell.angle_gamma   90.00
#
_symmetry.space_group_name_H-M   'P 1'
#
loop_
_entity.id
_entity.type
_entity.pdbx_description
1 polymer ?
#
loop_
_entity_poly.entity_id
_entity_poly.type
_entity_poly.pdbx_seq_one_letter_code
_entity_poly.pdbx_strand_id
1 'polypeptide(L)'
;MLLGLATLLLAVFLVALMVGPLGFSPAQVLGSLLYADYDPWVANIVINLRLPPALLAVLVGGALSLAGVQMQTILDNPLAEPFTLGISAASALGAALAIVTGLVLPVATGATLPIVAMTAGLAASLTIA
;
A
#
# COMPACT_ATOMS: atom_id res chain seq x y z
N MET A 1 -12.65 -9.47 20.08
CA MET A 1 -11.34 -8.97 19.65
C MET A 1 -11.30 -8.63 18.16
N LEU A 2 -11.61 -9.57 17.25
CA LEU A 2 -11.59 -9.30 15.79
C LEU A 2 -12.52 -8.18 15.34
N LEU A 3 -13.76 -8.14 15.86
CA LEU A 3 -14.70 -7.05 15.57
C LEU A 3 -14.16 -5.68 15.99
N GLY A 4 -13.52 -5.60 17.16
CA GLY A 4 -12.91 -4.35 17.62
C GLY A 4 -11.75 -3.87 16.73
N LEU A 5 -10.92 -4.79 16.23
CA LEU A 5 -9.87 -4.47 15.27
C LEU A 5 -10.44 -4.04 13.91
N ALA A 6 -11.49 -4.70 13.44
CA ALA A 6 -12.15 -4.33 12.19
C ALA A 6 -12.81 -2.95 12.27
N THR A 7 -13.47 -2.63 13.38
CA THR A 7 -14.06 -1.29 13.59
C THR A 7 -12.98 -0.22 13.71
N LEU A 8 -11.87 -0.50 14.39
CA LEU A 8 -10.74 0.41 14.48
C LEU A 8 -10.12 0.66 13.10
N LEU A 9 -9.90 -0.40 12.31
CA LEU A 9 -9.37 -0.27 10.95
C LEU A 9 -10.28 0.60 10.08
N LEU A 10 -11.61 0.37 10.14
CA LEU A 10 -12.57 1.17 9.39
C LEU A 10 -12.57 2.64 9.85
N ALA A 11 -12.49 2.88 11.15
CA ALA A 11 -12.42 4.24 11.69
C ALA A 11 -11.16 4.97 11.23
N VAL A 12 -9.99 4.33 11.32
CA VAL A 12 -8.71 4.89 10.86
C VAL A 12 -8.72 5.13 9.35
N PHE A 13 -9.29 4.21 8.57
CA PHE A 13 -9.44 4.37 7.12
C PHE A 13 -10.29 5.58 6.77
N LEU A 14 -11.44 5.77 7.43
CA LEU A 14 -12.28 6.96 7.23
C LEU A 14 -11.57 8.24 7.63
N VAL A 15 -10.86 8.24 8.77
CA VAL A 15 -10.05 9.38 9.20
C VAL A 15 -8.97 9.72 8.17
N ALA A 16 -8.32 8.71 7.58
CA ALA A 16 -7.32 8.94 6.53
C ALA A 16 -7.90 9.62 5.27
N LEU A 17 -9.16 9.36 4.94
CA LEU A 17 -9.85 10.05 3.85
C LEU A 17 -10.27 11.48 4.21
N MET A 18 -10.46 11.78 5.50
CA MET A 18 -10.88 13.11 5.99
C MET A 18 -9.71 14.05 6.21
N VAL A 19 -8.58 13.54 6.72
CA VAL A 19 -7.42 14.34 7.15
C VAL A 19 -6.46 14.56 5.98
N GLY A 20 -6.00 15.81 5.84
CA GLY A 20 -5.03 16.22 4.81
C GLY A 20 -4.88 17.74 4.82
N PRO A 21 -4.11 18.32 3.87
CA PRO A 21 -3.97 19.77 3.74
C PRO A 21 -5.32 20.50 3.62
N LEU A 22 -6.32 19.83 3.08
CA LEU A 22 -7.70 20.23 3.00
C LEU A 22 -8.51 19.25 3.85
N GLY A 23 -9.01 19.69 4.99
CA GLY A 23 -9.87 18.88 5.87
C GLY A 23 -11.26 18.76 5.26
N PHE A 24 -11.79 17.53 5.18
CA PHE A 24 -13.17 17.27 4.76
C PHE A 24 -13.99 16.73 5.92
N SER A 25 -15.26 17.10 5.97
CA SER A 25 -16.19 16.53 6.95
C SER A 25 -16.57 15.09 6.57
N PRO A 26 -17.03 14.27 7.54
CA PRO A 26 -17.51 12.91 7.26
C PRO A 26 -18.59 12.89 6.18
N ALA A 27 -19.51 13.88 6.20
CA ALA A 27 -20.58 14.00 5.22
C ALA A 27 -20.06 14.24 3.80
N GLN A 28 -19.00 15.04 3.64
CA GLN A 28 -18.36 15.29 2.35
C GLN A 28 -17.67 14.05 1.81
N VAL A 29 -16.95 13.31 2.66
CA VAL A 29 -16.28 12.06 2.26
C VAL A 29 -17.31 11.01 1.86
N LEU A 30 -18.33 10.78 2.69
CA LEU A 30 -19.40 9.83 2.37
C LEU A 30 -20.21 10.26 1.14
N GLY A 31 -20.49 11.55 1.02
CA GLY A 31 -21.19 12.10 -0.14
C GLY A 31 -20.42 11.82 -1.44
N SER A 32 -19.12 12.07 -1.46
CA SER A 32 -18.28 11.83 -2.65
C SER A 32 -18.11 10.36 -3.00
N LEU A 33 -18.25 9.44 -2.04
CA LEU A 33 -18.17 7.99 -2.28
C LEU A 33 -19.50 7.39 -2.72
N LEU A 34 -20.65 7.95 -2.29
CA LEU A 34 -21.96 7.36 -2.48
C LEU A 34 -22.77 8.01 -3.62
N TYR A 35 -22.53 9.27 -3.93
CA TYR A 35 -23.31 10.02 -4.91
C TYR A 35 -22.42 10.49 -6.06
N ALA A 36 -22.76 10.08 -7.29
CA ALA A 36 -22.01 10.43 -8.50
C ALA A 36 -22.05 11.94 -8.82
N ASP A 37 -23.11 12.63 -8.41
CA ASP A 37 -23.32 14.08 -8.65
C ASP A 37 -22.88 14.96 -7.48
N TYR A 38 -22.05 14.40 -6.56
CA TYR A 38 -21.48 15.19 -5.47
C TYR A 38 -20.48 16.21 -6.01
N ASP A 39 -20.14 17.23 -5.20
CA ASP A 39 -19.17 18.27 -5.57
C ASP A 39 -17.95 17.66 -6.31
N PRO A 40 -17.75 17.96 -7.62
CA PRO A 40 -16.71 17.33 -8.44
C PRO A 40 -15.30 17.56 -7.89
N TRP A 41 -15.07 18.71 -7.20
CA TRP A 41 -13.78 19.03 -6.62
C TRP A 41 -13.47 18.15 -5.40
N VAL A 42 -14.43 17.98 -4.49
CA VAL A 42 -14.29 17.11 -3.32
C VAL A 42 -14.15 15.66 -3.76
N ALA A 43 -15.00 15.22 -4.69
CA ALA A 43 -14.98 13.87 -5.23
C ALA A 43 -13.62 13.53 -5.87
N ASN A 44 -13.06 14.44 -6.67
CA ASN A 44 -11.75 14.24 -7.28
C ASN A 44 -10.63 14.04 -6.25
N ILE A 45 -10.62 14.83 -5.19
CA ILE A 45 -9.59 14.72 -4.14
C ILE A 45 -9.78 13.42 -3.33
N VAL A 46 -11.02 13.11 -2.93
CA VAL A 46 -11.29 11.92 -2.12
C VAL A 46 -11.03 10.65 -2.91
N ILE A 47 -11.57 10.55 -4.14
CA ILE A 47 -11.54 9.31 -4.92
C ILE A 47 -10.19 9.10 -5.62
N ASN A 48 -9.61 10.14 -6.20
CA ASN A 48 -8.42 9.99 -7.05
C ASN A 48 -7.10 10.24 -6.29
N LEU A 49 -7.11 11.03 -5.22
CA LEU A 49 -5.88 11.37 -4.49
C LEU A 49 -5.77 10.67 -3.14
N ARG A 50 -6.88 10.46 -2.40
CA ARG A 50 -6.84 9.90 -1.03
C ARG A 50 -7.20 8.43 -0.97
N LEU A 51 -8.21 8.01 -1.71
CA LEU A 51 -8.69 6.63 -1.68
C LEU A 51 -7.62 5.62 -2.16
N PRO A 52 -6.88 5.83 -3.27
CA PRO A 52 -5.89 4.87 -3.73
C PRO A 52 -4.78 4.60 -2.70
N PRO A 53 -4.10 5.61 -2.11
CA PRO A 53 -3.07 5.34 -1.11
C PRO A 53 -3.65 4.75 0.18
N ALA A 54 -4.86 5.10 0.59
CA ALA A 54 -5.51 4.50 1.75
C ALA A 54 -5.83 3.01 1.53
N LEU A 55 -6.33 2.64 0.35
CA LEU A 55 -6.53 1.23 -0.03
C LEU A 55 -5.21 0.47 -0.11
N LEU A 56 -4.17 1.06 -0.71
CA LEU A 56 -2.84 0.47 -0.77
C LEU A 56 -2.28 0.21 0.64
N ALA A 57 -2.45 1.13 1.58
CA ALA A 57 -1.99 0.95 2.95
C ALA A 57 -2.66 -0.27 3.62
N VAL A 58 -3.97 -0.46 3.42
CA VAL A 58 -4.69 -1.63 3.95
C VAL A 58 -4.22 -2.92 3.29
N LEU A 59 -4.09 -2.94 1.96
CA LEU A 59 -3.67 -4.13 1.21
C LEU A 59 -2.23 -4.53 1.53
N VAL A 60 -1.31 -3.58 1.53
CA VAL A 60 0.11 -3.81 1.85
C VAL A 60 0.27 -4.22 3.31
N GLY A 61 -0.41 -3.55 4.24
CA GLY A 61 -0.38 -3.94 5.66
C GLY A 61 -0.93 -5.34 5.90
N GLY A 62 -2.02 -5.71 5.23
CA GLY A 62 -2.57 -7.06 5.28
C GLY A 62 -1.61 -8.11 4.70
N ALA A 63 -1.02 -7.84 3.55
CA ALA A 63 -0.03 -8.73 2.91
C ALA A 63 1.21 -8.93 3.80
N LEU A 64 1.74 -7.85 4.38
CA LEU A 64 2.89 -7.93 5.29
C LEU A 64 2.57 -8.70 6.57
N SER A 65 1.35 -8.53 7.11
CA SER A 65 0.91 -9.29 8.29
C SER A 65 0.84 -10.78 8.01
N LEU A 66 0.29 -11.18 6.85
CA LEU A 66 0.23 -12.59 6.44
C LEU A 66 1.63 -13.17 6.20
N ALA A 67 2.50 -12.44 5.50
CA ALA A 67 3.88 -12.84 5.29
C ALA A 67 4.64 -12.98 6.60
N GLY A 68 4.46 -12.04 7.54
CA GLY A 68 5.06 -12.10 8.87
C GLY A 68 4.67 -13.35 9.65
N VAL A 69 3.38 -13.66 9.72
CA VAL A 69 2.90 -14.87 10.41
C VAL A 69 3.47 -16.15 9.79
N GLN A 70 3.51 -16.22 8.46
CA GLN A 70 4.09 -17.37 7.77
C GLN A 70 5.58 -17.53 8.06
N MET A 71 6.34 -16.43 8.01
CA MET A 71 7.78 -16.44 8.32
C MET A 71 8.05 -16.88 9.76
N GLN A 72 7.31 -16.32 10.73
CA GLN A 72 7.44 -16.71 12.13
C GLN A 72 7.18 -18.20 12.34
N THR A 73 6.21 -18.76 11.61
CA THR A 73 5.87 -20.19 11.68
C THR A 73 6.94 -21.06 11.04
N ILE A 74 7.45 -20.69 9.85
CA ILE A 74 8.44 -21.48 9.11
C ILE A 74 9.80 -21.47 9.81
N LEU A 75 10.21 -20.31 10.35
CA LEU A 75 11.49 -20.14 11.02
C LEU A 75 11.46 -20.50 12.52
N ASP A 76 10.28 -20.88 13.04
CA ASP A 76 10.04 -21.11 14.47
C ASP A 76 10.62 -19.99 15.35
N ASN A 77 10.49 -18.75 14.87
CA ASN A 77 11.06 -17.58 15.51
C ASN A 77 10.04 -16.42 15.52
N PRO A 78 9.53 -16.04 16.69
CA PRO A 78 8.55 -14.93 16.81
C PRO A 78 9.11 -13.55 16.46
N LEU A 79 10.45 -13.43 16.34
CA LEU A 79 11.13 -12.17 15.95
C LEU A 79 11.38 -12.08 14.44
N ALA A 80 10.99 -13.11 13.67
CA ALA A 80 11.15 -13.07 12.23
C ALA A 80 10.20 -12.03 11.59
N GLU A 81 10.76 -11.18 10.74
CA GLU A 81 10.05 -10.13 10.03
C GLU A 81 10.31 -10.21 8.52
N PRO A 82 9.32 -9.86 7.66
CA PRO A 82 9.52 -9.83 6.20
C PRO A 82 10.66 -8.91 5.75
N PHE A 83 11.00 -7.90 6.54
CA PHE A 83 12.08 -6.96 6.23
C PHE A 83 13.48 -7.51 6.49
N THR A 84 13.63 -8.47 7.41
CA THR A 84 14.94 -9.00 7.83
C THR A 84 15.65 -9.79 6.74
N LEU A 85 14.92 -10.35 5.77
CA LEU A 85 15.49 -11.12 4.66
C LEU A 85 16.05 -10.25 3.52
N GLY A 86 16.05 -8.92 3.66
CA GLY A 86 16.61 -8.04 2.63
C GLY A 86 15.75 -7.90 1.36
N ILE A 87 14.59 -8.54 1.27
CA ILE A 87 13.68 -8.47 0.11
C ILE A 87 13.25 -7.03 -0.14
N SER A 88 12.91 -6.29 0.91
CA SER A 88 12.53 -4.88 0.81
C SER A 88 13.68 -3.99 0.33
N ALA A 89 14.91 -4.27 0.80
CA ALA A 89 16.11 -3.56 0.34
C ALA A 89 16.40 -3.83 -1.13
N ALA A 90 16.25 -5.08 -1.59
CA ALA A 90 16.40 -5.44 -2.99
C ALA A 90 15.33 -4.76 -3.87
N SER A 91 14.08 -4.72 -3.42
CA SER A 91 13.00 -4.02 -4.12
C SER A 91 13.28 -2.52 -4.23
N ALA A 92 13.72 -1.89 -3.15
CA ALA A 92 14.10 -0.47 -3.15
C ALA A 92 15.29 -0.19 -4.08
N LEU A 93 16.31 -1.07 -4.09
CA LEU A 93 17.44 -0.96 -5.02
C LEU A 93 16.98 -1.08 -6.47
N GLY A 94 16.10 -2.04 -6.79
CA GLY A 94 15.56 -2.20 -8.13
C GLY A 94 14.81 -0.95 -8.60
N ALA A 95 13.95 -0.38 -7.74
CA ALA A 95 13.26 0.87 -8.04
C ALA A 95 14.24 2.04 -8.24
N ALA A 96 15.25 2.18 -7.38
CA ALA A 96 16.25 3.22 -7.47
C ALA A 96 17.07 3.12 -8.78
N LEU A 97 17.48 1.91 -9.16
CA LEU A 97 18.16 1.67 -10.43
C LEU A 97 17.30 2.05 -11.63
N ALA A 98 16.01 1.70 -11.61
CA ALA A 98 15.09 2.08 -12.68
C ALA A 98 14.96 3.60 -12.81
N ILE A 99 14.90 4.33 -11.70
CA ILE A 99 14.86 5.80 -11.71
C ILE A 99 16.15 6.39 -12.25
N VAL A 100 17.31 5.94 -11.76
CA VAL A 100 18.64 6.49 -12.13
C VAL A 100 18.97 6.21 -13.59
N THR A 101 18.62 5.01 -14.09
CA THR A 101 18.88 4.63 -15.51
C THR A 101 17.83 5.18 -16.46
N GLY A 102 16.73 5.76 -15.97
CA GLY A 102 15.62 6.21 -16.82
C GLY A 102 14.88 5.04 -17.49
N LEU A 103 14.93 3.85 -16.90
CA LEU A 103 14.27 2.66 -17.45
C LEU A 103 12.77 2.87 -17.56
N VAL A 104 12.23 2.74 -18.76
CA VAL A 104 10.79 2.78 -19.04
C VAL A 104 10.40 1.48 -19.72
N LEU A 105 9.54 0.71 -19.08
CA LEU A 105 8.97 -0.50 -19.67
C LEU A 105 7.77 -0.14 -20.58
N PRO A 106 7.52 -0.91 -21.65
CA PRO A 106 6.36 -0.72 -22.52
C PRO A 106 5.06 -1.26 -21.85
N VAL A 107 4.75 -0.69 -20.70
CA VAL A 107 3.59 -1.07 -19.87
C VAL A 107 2.77 0.18 -19.53
N ALA A 108 1.66 -0.02 -18.83
CA ALA A 108 0.82 1.10 -18.40
C ALA A 108 1.61 2.21 -17.69
N THR A 109 1.23 3.45 -17.92
CA THR A 109 1.89 4.63 -17.34
C THR A 109 2.00 4.50 -15.82
N GLY A 110 3.22 4.63 -15.29
CA GLY A 110 3.50 4.50 -13.85
C GLY A 110 3.73 3.07 -13.34
N ALA A 111 3.53 2.02 -14.16
CA ALA A 111 3.72 0.63 -13.72
C ALA A 111 5.19 0.17 -13.73
N THR A 112 6.10 0.90 -14.38
CA THR A 112 7.53 0.52 -14.47
C THR A 112 8.17 0.33 -13.10
N LEU A 113 8.04 1.30 -12.20
CA LEU A 113 8.68 1.25 -10.88
C LEU A 113 8.16 0.10 -10.02
N PRO A 114 6.84 -0.11 -9.86
CA PRO A 114 6.31 -1.26 -9.13
C PRO A 114 6.77 -2.60 -9.71
N ILE A 115 6.79 -2.76 -11.03
CA ILE A 115 7.21 -4.00 -11.68
C ILE A 115 8.68 -4.27 -11.42
N VAL A 116 9.57 -3.29 -11.61
CA VAL A 116 11.01 -3.47 -11.38
C VAL A 116 11.30 -3.73 -9.90
N ALA A 117 10.65 -3.02 -8.99
CA ALA A 117 10.78 -3.27 -7.55
C ALA A 117 10.34 -4.70 -7.19
N MET A 118 9.20 -5.14 -7.70
CA MET A 118 8.67 -6.48 -7.43
C MET A 118 9.58 -7.57 -8.00
N THR A 119 10.08 -7.42 -9.23
CA THR A 119 11.00 -8.41 -9.84
C THR A 119 12.33 -8.49 -9.10
N ALA A 120 12.88 -7.36 -8.64
CA ALA A 120 14.10 -7.34 -7.82
C ALA A 120 13.88 -8.02 -6.46
N GLY A 121 12.75 -7.77 -5.80
CA GLY A 121 12.39 -8.43 -4.54
C GLY A 121 12.19 -9.94 -4.71
N LEU A 122 11.51 -10.37 -5.78
CA LEU A 122 11.34 -11.79 -6.11
C LEU A 122 12.69 -12.48 -6.42
N ALA A 123 13.57 -11.83 -7.18
CA ALA A 123 14.90 -12.36 -7.46
C ALA A 123 15.71 -12.53 -6.16
N ALA A 124 15.67 -11.56 -5.26
CA ALA A 124 16.30 -11.68 -3.95
C ALA A 124 15.71 -12.82 -3.13
N SER A 125 14.40 -12.98 -3.10
CA SER A 125 13.73 -14.07 -2.40
C SER A 125 14.18 -15.44 -2.90
N LEU A 126 14.31 -15.61 -4.23
CA LEU A 126 14.78 -16.88 -4.83
C LEU A 126 16.25 -17.18 -4.55
N THR A 127 17.08 -16.17 -4.25
CA THR A 127 18.50 -16.39 -3.90
C THR A 127 18.70 -16.73 -2.43
N ILE A 128 17.71 -16.49 -1.59
CA ILE A 128 17.75 -16.74 -0.14
C ILE A 128 17.08 -18.10 0.19
N ALA A 129 16.16 -18.56 -0.64
CA ALA A 129 15.44 -19.83 -0.47
C ALA A 129 16.32 -21.03 -0.79
#